data_bdf23f6ef78eb5ffd9a6cb319fdf7a5c
#
_entry.id   bdf23f6ef78eb5ffd9a6cb319fdf7a5c
#
_cell.length_a   1.000
_cell.length_b   1.000
_cell.length_c   1.000
_cell.angle_alpha   90.00
_cell.angle_beta   90.00
_cell.angle_gamma   90.00
#
_symmetry.space_group_name_H-M   'P 1'
#
loop_
_entity.id
_entity.type
_entity.pdbx_description
1 polymer ?
#
loop_
_entity_poly.entity_id
_entity_poly.type
_entity_poly.pdbx_seq_one_letter_code
_entity_poly.pdbx_strand_id
1 'polypeptide(L)'
;MDIRVLKPSDIPHVQTANITNLPENYFCKYYLYHALSWPQLSYVAVDVSRPPKTPYDPPKIVGYVLAKMEEDPADGIQHGHITSLSVMRTHRRLGLAEKLMRQSQRAMAETFGAHYVSLHVRVSNNAALRLYRDTLGFVVDKVEAKYYADGEDAYSMRMDLSDIRQAMIDESISDGEDEGEPVGTMGSKDEEGAESKGEKKRKVKVGRGLGVGDLVERNESTQAA
;
A
#
# COMPACT_ATOMS: atom_id res chain seq x y z
N MET A 1 13.25 15.32 -5.10
CA MET A 1 12.93 13.88 -5.09
C MET A 1 11.44 13.74 -4.96
N ASP A 2 10.85 12.93 -5.83
CA ASP A 2 9.42 12.61 -5.80
C ASP A 2 9.25 11.09 -5.61
N ILE A 3 8.28 10.68 -4.77
CA ILE A 3 7.94 9.27 -4.56
C ILE A 3 6.49 9.09 -5.01
N ARG A 4 6.30 8.23 -5.98
CA ARG A 4 5.00 7.96 -6.56
C ARG A 4 4.80 6.47 -6.87
N VAL A 5 3.58 6.10 -7.11
CA VAL A 5 3.21 4.74 -7.54
C VAL A 5 3.94 4.37 -8.84
N LEU A 6 4.37 3.11 -8.91
CA LEU A 6 4.98 2.52 -10.09
C LEU A 6 3.98 2.50 -11.26
N LYS A 7 4.42 2.95 -12.43
CA LYS A 7 3.67 2.84 -13.68
C LYS A 7 4.30 1.76 -14.57
N PRO A 8 3.55 1.07 -15.43
CA PRO A 8 4.13 0.11 -16.37
C PRO A 8 5.25 0.69 -17.25
N SER A 9 5.16 1.98 -17.61
CA SER A 9 6.20 2.69 -18.37
C SER A 9 7.52 2.87 -17.60
N ASP A 10 7.53 2.73 -16.28
CA ASP A 10 8.74 2.84 -15.46
C ASP A 10 9.57 1.54 -15.45
N ILE A 11 8.98 0.42 -15.84
CA ILE A 11 9.58 -0.92 -15.70
C ILE A 11 11.00 -1.02 -16.29
N PRO A 12 11.30 -0.49 -17.48
CA PRO A 12 12.66 -0.55 -18.03
C PRO A 12 13.69 0.13 -17.12
N HIS A 13 13.31 1.24 -16.46
CA HIS A 13 14.18 2.00 -15.58
C HIS A 13 14.30 1.34 -14.19
N VAL A 14 13.23 0.74 -13.69
CA VAL A 14 13.24 -0.09 -12.47
C VAL A 14 14.12 -1.31 -12.68
N GLN A 15 14.01 -1.99 -13.81
CA GLN A 15 14.87 -3.12 -14.16
C GLN A 15 16.33 -2.71 -14.24
N THR A 16 16.64 -1.56 -14.86
CA THR A 16 18.00 -1.00 -14.89
C THR A 16 18.52 -0.74 -13.47
N ALA A 17 17.71 -0.17 -12.59
CA ALA A 17 18.10 0.06 -11.20
C ALA A 17 18.29 -1.26 -10.44
N ASN A 18 17.50 -2.29 -10.71
CA ASN A 18 17.65 -3.64 -10.15
C ASN A 18 18.98 -4.25 -10.58
N ILE A 19 19.24 -4.39 -11.87
CA ILE A 19 20.45 -5.00 -12.45
C ILE A 19 21.72 -4.29 -11.96
N THR A 20 21.67 -2.98 -11.76
CA THR A 20 22.81 -2.19 -11.31
C THR A 20 23.16 -2.45 -9.84
N ASN A 21 22.18 -2.79 -9.01
CA ASN A 21 22.35 -2.75 -7.55
C ASN A 21 22.19 -4.10 -6.85
N LEU A 22 21.46 -5.05 -7.45
CA LEU A 22 21.11 -6.33 -6.83
C LEU A 22 21.57 -7.50 -7.72
N PRO A 23 22.03 -8.60 -7.11
CA PRO A 23 22.36 -9.83 -7.84
C PRO A 23 21.09 -10.55 -8.33
N GLU A 24 19.96 -10.40 -7.61
CA GLU A 24 18.69 -11.01 -7.98
C GLU A 24 18.02 -10.22 -9.11
N ASN A 25 18.02 -10.77 -10.30
CA ASN A 25 17.42 -10.14 -11.49
C ASN A 25 16.13 -10.87 -11.88
N TYR A 26 15.17 -10.10 -12.35
CA TYR A 26 13.86 -10.62 -12.73
C TYR A 26 13.55 -10.36 -14.21
N PHE A 27 12.78 -11.25 -14.83
CA PHE A 27 12.22 -11.03 -16.15
C PHE A 27 11.17 -9.92 -16.15
N CYS A 28 10.98 -9.24 -17.27
CA CYS A 28 10.03 -8.14 -17.44
C CYS A 28 8.61 -8.51 -16.96
N LYS A 29 8.14 -9.75 -17.22
CA LYS A 29 6.84 -10.24 -16.77
C LYS A 29 6.63 -10.16 -15.26
N TYR A 30 7.71 -10.26 -14.47
CA TYR A 30 7.63 -10.21 -13.02
C TYR A 30 7.34 -8.79 -12.52
N TYR A 31 7.96 -7.79 -13.11
CA TYR A 31 7.66 -6.38 -12.81
C TYR A 31 6.24 -6.01 -13.24
N LEU A 32 5.81 -6.52 -14.42
CA LEU A 32 4.44 -6.33 -14.92
C LEU A 32 3.41 -6.96 -13.99
N TYR A 33 3.67 -8.15 -13.46
CA TYR A 33 2.80 -8.79 -12.48
C TYR A 33 2.55 -7.87 -11.28
N HIS A 34 3.61 -7.30 -10.67
CA HIS A 34 3.45 -6.37 -9.55
C HIS A 34 2.69 -5.09 -9.95
N ALA A 35 3.02 -4.51 -11.10
CA ALA A 35 2.42 -3.27 -11.55
C ALA A 35 0.94 -3.40 -11.93
N LEU A 36 0.49 -4.58 -12.36
CA LEU A 36 -0.88 -4.81 -12.83
C LEU A 36 -1.76 -5.47 -11.76
N SER A 37 -1.23 -6.45 -11.02
CA SER A 37 -2.00 -7.15 -9.97
C SER A 37 -2.14 -6.31 -8.69
N TRP A 38 -1.09 -5.55 -8.34
CA TRP A 38 -1.02 -4.79 -7.09
C TRP A 38 -0.54 -3.35 -7.34
N PRO A 39 -1.24 -2.56 -8.18
CA PRO A 39 -0.76 -1.26 -8.64
C PRO A 39 -0.53 -0.25 -7.52
N GLN A 40 -1.22 -0.39 -6.37
CA GLN A 40 -1.11 0.52 -5.23
C GLN A 40 0.09 0.25 -4.33
N LEU A 41 0.74 -0.92 -4.45
CA LEU A 41 1.74 -1.38 -3.47
C LEU A 41 3.17 -1.09 -3.86
N SER A 42 3.45 -0.90 -5.16
CA SER A 42 4.80 -0.67 -5.66
C SER A 42 5.05 0.81 -5.94
N TYR A 43 6.20 1.32 -5.49
CA TYR A 43 6.55 2.73 -5.60
C TYR A 43 7.92 2.92 -6.22
N VAL A 44 8.11 4.09 -6.85
CA VAL A 44 9.39 4.55 -7.39
C VAL A 44 9.78 5.89 -6.82
N ALA A 45 11.08 6.08 -6.61
CA ALA A 45 11.69 7.36 -6.28
C ALA A 45 12.28 7.97 -7.55
N VAL A 46 11.83 9.17 -7.91
CA VAL A 46 12.22 9.90 -9.11
C VAL A 46 13.08 11.10 -8.73
N ASP A 47 14.21 11.26 -9.41
CA ASP A 47 15.04 12.46 -9.27
C ASP A 47 14.50 13.59 -10.16
N VAL A 48 13.83 14.53 -9.53
CA VAL A 48 13.24 15.74 -10.18
C VAL A 48 14.15 16.96 -10.14
N SER A 49 15.43 16.80 -9.80
CA SER A 49 16.37 17.92 -9.71
C SER A 49 16.65 18.59 -11.07
N ARG A 50 16.47 17.84 -12.14
CA ARG A 50 16.58 18.35 -13.52
C ARG A 50 15.23 18.14 -14.21
N PRO A 51 14.62 19.23 -14.73
CA PRO A 51 13.41 19.09 -15.51
C PRO A 51 13.69 18.29 -16.79
N PRO A 52 12.73 17.51 -17.28
CA PRO A 52 12.87 16.83 -18.56
C PRO A 52 13.08 17.86 -19.67
N LYS A 53 13.96 17.57 -20.62
CA LYS A 53 14.22 18.46 -21.77
C LYS A 53 13.06 18.45 -22.76
N THR A 54 12.38 17.32 -22.84
CA THR A 54 11.20 17.09 -23.68
C THR A 54 10.11 16.36 -22.88
N PRO A 55 8.83 16.45 -23.28
CA PRO A 55 7.76 15.67 -22.65
C PRO A 55 7.93 14.14 -22.74
N TYR A 56 8.83 13.69 -23.61
CA TYR A 56 9.10 12.26 -23.87
C TYR A 56 10.33 11.75 -23.12
N ASP A 57 11.06 12.62 -22.42
CA ASP A 57 12.22 12.19 -21.65
C ASP A 57 11.76 11.25 -20.51
N PRO A 58 12.40 10.09 -20.39
CA PRO A 58 12.03 9.14 -19.35
C PRO A 58 12.36 9.69 -17.96
N PRO A 59 11.56 9.33 -16.94
CA PRO A 59 11.85 9.73 -15.56
C PRO A 59 13.15 9.09 -15.09
N LYS A 60 13.97 9.88 -14.38
CA LYS A 60 15.19 9.37 -13.74
C LYS A 60 14.84 8.64 -12.45
N ILE A 61 14.58 7.34 -12.54
CA ILE A 61 14.30 6.50 -11.38
C ILE A 61 15.60 6.19 -10.64
N VAL A 62 15.61 6.47 -9.34
CA VAL A 62 16.78 6.32 -8.46
C VAL A 62 16.54 5.34 -7.31
N GLY A 63 15.33 4.84 -7.18
CA GLY A 63 14.97 3.79 -6.23
C GLY A 63 13.58 3.26 -6.52
N TYR A 64 13.29 2.08 -5.98
CA TYR A 64 11.98 1.46 -6.10
C TYR A 64 11.74 0.48 -4.95
N VAL A 65 10.48 0.18 -4.70
CA VAL A 65 10.00 -0.97 -3.94
C VAL A 65 8.98 -1.73 -4.78
N LEU A 66 9.14 -3.06 -4.85
CA LEU A 66 8.13 -3.97 -5.40
C LEU A 66 7.47 -4.73 -4.26
N ALA A 67 6.17 -4.74 -4.25
CA ALA A 67 5.39 -5.38 -3.21
C ALA A 67 4.14 -6.05 -3.78
N LYS A 68 3.65 -7.05 -3.07
CA LYS A 68 2.41 -7.78 -3.38
C LYS A 68 1.65 -8.11 -2.11
N MET A 69 0.38 -8.48 -2.22
CA MET A 69 -0.30 -9.23 -1.17
C MET A 69 -0.03 -10.72 -1.34
N GLU A 70 -0.03 -11.46 -0.25
CA GLU A 70 -0.04 -12.92 -0.33
C GLU A 70 -1.46 -13.38 -0.67
N GLU A 71 -1.59 -14.15 -1.77
CA GLU A 71 -2.90 -14.55 -2.30
C GLU A 71 -3.56 -15.65 -1.46
N ASP A 72 -2.76 -16.63 -1.03
CA ASP A 72 -3.20 -17.75 -0.20
C ASP A 72 -2.31 -17.89 1.05
N PRO A 73 -2.49 -17.04 2.06
CA PRO A 73 -1.68 -17.11 3.26
C PRO A 73 -1.96 -18.40 4.03
N ALA A 74 -0.89 -19.16 4.38
CA ALA A 74 -0.99 -20.44 5.06
C ALA A 74 -1.67 -20.35 6.44
N ASP A 75 -1.60 -19.19 7.09
CA ASP A 75 -2.21 -18.88 8.38
C ASP A 75 -3.61 -18.24 8.25
N GLY A 76 -4.09 -18.01 7.02
CA GLY A 76 -5.36 -17.33 6.73
C GLY A 76 -5.35 -15.83 7.05
N ILE A 77 -4.20 -15.26 7.46
CA ILE A 77 -4.07 -13.86 7.82
C ILE A 77 -3.58 -13.04 6.62
N GLN A 78 -4.38 -12.07 6.19
CA GLN A 78 -4.02 -11.19 5.08
C GLN A 78 -2.75 -10.40 5.41
N HIS A 79 -1.73 -10.55 4.55
CA HIS A 79 -0.47 -9.87 4.73
C HIS A 79 0.20 -9.50 3.42
N GLY A 80 1.03 -8.47 3.49
CA GLY A 80 1.84 -8.04 2.37
C GLY A 80 3.21 -8.69 2.34
N HIS A 81 3.82 -8.71 1.16
CA HIS A 81 5.20 -9.17 0.98
C HIS A 81 6.01 -8.16 0.16
N ILE A 82 7.16 -7.75 0.69
CA ILE A 82 8.12 -6.92 -0.04
C ILE A 82 9.04 -7.84 -0.82
N THR A 83 8.92 -7.78 -2.14
CA THR A 83 9.66 -8.65 -3.05
C THR A 83 11.04 -8.11 -3.37
N SER A 84 11.16 -6.79 -3.56
CA SER A 84 12.43 -6.16 -3.94
C SER A 84 12.44 -4.69 -3.53
N LEU A 85 13.59 -4.25 -3.00
CA LEU A 85 13.86 -2.86 -2.65
C LEU A 85 15.27 -2.49 -3.10
N SER A 86 15.39 -1.42 -3.86
CA SER A 86 16.70 -0.92 -4.28
C SER A 86 16.74 0.59 -4.36
N VAL A 87 17.91 1.17 -4.01
CA VAL A 87 18.21 2.60 -4.19
C VAL A 87 19.60 2.72 -4.83
N MET A 88 19.69 3.52 -5.88
CA MET A 88 20.92 3.81 -6.60
C MET A 88 22.00 4.34 -5.64
N ARG A 89 23.25 3.89 -5.82
CA ARG A 89 24.37 4.21 -4.92
C ARG A 89 24.52 5.72 -4.69
N THR A 90 24.31 6.52 -5.74
CA THR A 90 24.40 7.99 -5.70
C THR A 90 23.32 8.66 -4.85
N HIS A 91 22.25 7.95 -4.52
CA HIS A 91 21.09 8.47 -3.80
C HIS A 91 20.83 7.74 -2.47
N ARG A 92 21.78 6.91 -2.03
CA ARG A 92 21.69 6.24 -0.72
C ARG A 92 21.92 7.23 0.42
N ARG A 93 21.48 6.86 1.63
CA ARG A 93 21.58 7.66 2.86
C ARG A 93 20.78 8.98 2.84
N LEU A 94 19.78 9.06 1.95
CA LEU A 94 18.82 10.17 1.88
C LEU A 94 17.43 9.79 2.43
N GLY A 95 17.31 8.67 3.15
CA GLY A 95 16.03 8.19 3.68
C GLY A 95 15.07 7.60 2.62
N LEU A 96 15.51 7.47 1.35
CA LEU A 96 14.60 7.04 0.27
C LEU A 96 14.07 5.61 0.46
N ALA A 97 14.91 4.69 0.91
CA ALA A 97 14.50 3.31 1.15
C ALA A 97 13.42 3.24 2.24
N GLU A 98 13.60 3.96 3.34
CA GLU A 98 12.61 4.08 4.40
C GLU A 98 11.29 4.66 3.88
N LYS A 99 11.34 5.78 3.15
CA LYS A 99 10.13 6.43 2.60
C LYS A 99 9.38 5.52 1.65
N LEU A 100 10.08 4.81 0.76
CA LEU A 100 9.49 3.82 -0.15
C LEU A 100 8.79 2.69 0.61
N MET A 101 9.44 2.16 1.65
CA MET A 101 8.88 1.11 2.49
C MET A 101 7.63 1.58 3.23
N ARG A 102 7.68 2.75 3.88
CA ARG A 102 6.53 3.30 4.62
C ARG A 102 5.33 3.55 3.73
N GLN A 103 5.54 4.04 2.49
CA GLN A 103 4.45 4.22 1.51
C GLN A 103 3.80 2.87 1.15
N SER A 104 4.60 1.85 0.88
CA SER A 104 4.10 0.51 0.58
C SER A 104 3.36 -0.11 1.77
N GLN A 105 3.90 -0.01 2.99
CA GLN A 105 3.28 -0.49 4.23
C GLN A 105 1.93 0.19 4.49
N ARG A 106 1.88 1.52 4.32
CA ARG A 106 0.64 2.29 4.46
C ARG A 106 -0.40 1.83 3.45
N ALA A 107 -0.03 1.70 2.18
CA ALA A 107 -0.93 1.21 1.14
C ALA A 107 -1.43 -0.22 1.37
N MET A 108 -0.60 -1.12 1.92
CA MET A 108 -1.03 -2.47 2.32
C MET A 108 -2.08 -2.43 3.41
N ALA A 109 -1.89 -1.58 4.42
CA ALA A 109 -2.84 -1.40 5.52
C ALA A 109 -4.15 -0.75 5.04
N GLU A 110 -4.05 0.36 4.28
CA GLU A 110 -5.19 1.16 3.81
C GLU A 110 -6.07 0.41 2.81
N THR A 111 -5.43 -0.14 1.77
CA THR A 111 -6.17 -0.67 0.62
C THR A 111 -6.59 -2.11 0.84
N PHE A 112 -5.77 -2.90 1.51
CA PHE A 112 -5.95 -4.34 1.63
C PHE A 112 -6.16 -4.84 3.06
N GLY A 113 -6.13 -3.96 4.05
CA GLY A 113 -6.30 -4.32 5.46
C GLY A 113 -5.25 -5.30 5.97
N ALA A 114 -4.04 -5.28 5.40
CA ALA A 114 -2.96 -6.19 5.78
C ALA A 114 -2.64 -6.09 7.27
N HIS A 115 -2.51 -7.24 7.93
CA HIS A 115 -2.18 -7.32 9.35
C HIS A 115 -0.69 -7.14 9.60
N TYR A 116 0.14 -7.69 8.72
CA TYR A 116 1.59 -7.57 8.78
C TYR A 116 2.19 -7.53 7.37
N VAL A 117 3.45 -7.18 7.29
CA VAL A 117 4.26 -7.24 6.08
C VAL A 117 5.47 -8.11 6.31
N SER A 118 5.81 -8.94 5.32
CA SER A 118 6.96 -9.84 5.35
C SER A 118 8.00 -9.49 4.29
N LEU A 119 9.23 -9.92 4.50
CA LEU A 119 10.31 -9.84 3.50
C LEU A 119 11.39 -10.90 3.78
N HIS A 120 12.23 -11.14 2.77
CA HIS A 120 13.45 -11.93 2.93
C HIS A 120 14.68 -11.06 2.69
N VAL A 121 15.71 -11.25 3.49
CA VAL A 121 16.97 -10.51 3.37
C VAL A 121 18.15 -11.43 3.62
N ARG A 122 19.21 -11.28 2.82
CA ARG A 122 20.47 -12.03 3.00
C ARG A 122 21.03 -11.80 4.40
N VAL A 123 21.49 -12.88 5.03
CA VAL A 123 22.12 -12.82 6.36
C VAL A 123 23.34 -11.88 6.36
N SER A 124 24.09 -11.84 5.25
CA SER A 124 25.25 -10.97 5.08
C SER A 124 24.92 -9.48 4.85
N ASN A 125 23.65 -9.14 4.50
CA ASN A 125 23.29 -7.77 4.15
C ASN A 125 23.04 -6.87 5.37
N ASN A 126 24.12 -6.57 6.11
CA ASN A 126 24.06 -5.75 7.33
C ASN A 126 23.42 -4.36 7.11
N ALA A 127 23.57 -3.77 5.92
CA ALA A 127 22.99 -2.45 5.63
C ALA A 127 21.46 -2.51 5.55
N ALA A 128 20.91 -3.53 4.90
CA ALA A 128 19.48 -3.76 4.84
C ALA A 128 18.90 -4.19 6.21
N LEU A 129 19.62 -5.04 6.94
CA LEU A 129 19.24 -5.48 8.28
C LEU A 129 19.06 -4.28 9.24
N ARG A 130 19.99 -3.32 9.20
CA ARG A 130 19.84 -2.08 10.00
C ARG A 130 18.61 -1.28 9.61
N LEU A 131 18.32 -1.14 8.31
CA LEU A 131 17.11 -0.47 7.85
C LEU A 131 15.86 -1.18 8.35
N TYR A 132 15.78 -2.50 8.15
CA TYR A 132 14.58 -3.25 8.49
C TYR A 132 14.38 -3.34 10.01
N ARG A 133 15.40 -3.73 10.74
CA ARG A 133 15.30 -3.94 12.20
C ARG A 133 15.30 -2.63 12.98
N ASP A 134 16.31 -1.77 12.73
CA ASP A 134 16.58 -0.65 13.61
C ASP A 134 15.75 0.60 13.25
N THR A 135 15.38 0.76 11.95
CA THR A 135 14.62 1.93 11.48
C THR A 135 13.13 1.62 11.29
N LEU A 136 12.81 0.45 10.72
CA LEU A 136 11.44 0.11 10.35
C LEU A 136 10.74 -0.81 11.37
N GLY A 137 11.47 -1.43 12.30
CA GLY A 137 10.88 -2.26 13.35
C GLY A 137 10.52 -3.69 12.91
N PHE A 138 11.12 -4.21 11.84
CA PHE A 138 10.96 -5.61 11.47
C PHE A 138 11.65 -6.53 12.48
N VAL A 139 11.00 -7.63 12.81
CA VAL A 139 11.56 -8.71 13.64
C VAL A 139 11.88 -9.93 12.77
N VAL A 140 12.92 -10.67 13.14
CA VAL A 140 13.26 -11.95 12.50
C VAL A 140 12.25 -12.98 12.96
N ASP A 141 11.56 -13.61 12.02
CA ASP A 141 10.64 -14.71 12.28
C ASP A 141 11.37 -16.06 12.23
N LYS A 142 12.11 -16.30 11.15
CA LYS A 142 12.91 -17.53 10.97
C LYS A 142 14.12 -17.29 10.06
N VAL A 143 15.04 -18.27 10.07
CA VAL A 143 16.15 -18.36 9.12
C VAL A 143 15.81 -19.41 8.08
N GLU A 144 15.84 -19.05 6.82
CA GLU A 144 15.65 -19.98 5.71
C GLU A 144 17.00 -20.36 5.11
N ALA A 145 17.39 -21.62 5.31
CA ALA A 145 18.67 -22.11 4.82
C ALA A 145 18.68 -22.22 3.30
N LYS A 146 19.78 -21.79 2.68
CA LYS A 146 20.03 -21.87 1.23
C LYS A 146 18.90 -21.24 0.39
N TYR A 147 18.35 -20.14 0.86
CA TYR A 147 17.24 -19.45 0.20
C TYR A 147 17.63 -18.83 -1.14
N TYR A 148 18.81 -18.24 -1.24
CA TYR A 148 19.30 -17.63 -2.46
C TYR A 148 19.97 -18.64 -3.39
N ALA A 149 20.01 -18.32 -4.69
CA ALA A 149 20.55 -19.19 -5.72
C ALA A 149 22.02 -19.56 -5.54
N ASP A 150 22.79 -18.72 -4.85
CA ASP A 150 24.18 -18.95 -4.48
C ASP A 150 24.35 -19.78 -3.19
N GLY A 151 23.23 -20.20 -2.59
CA GLY A 151 23.21 -21.00 -1.36
C GLY A 151 23.31 -20.20 -0.06
N GLU A 152 23.26 -18.86 -0.12
CA GLU A 152 23.20 -18.04 1.08
C GLU A 152 21.86 -18.15 1.78
N ASP A 153 21.89 -18.13 3.12
CA ASP A 153 20.69 -18.14 3.96
C ASP A 153 19.99 -16.76 3.95
N ALA A 154 18.69 -16.77 4.21
CA ALA A 154 17.89 -15.57 4.39
C ALA A 154 17.29 -15.49 5.78
N TYR A 155 17.21 -14.28 6.32
CA TYR A 155 16.25 -13.97 7.37
C TYR A 155 14.89 -13.71 6.74
N SER A 156 13.89 -14.49 7.14
CA SER A 156 12.48 -14.14 6.97
C SER A 156 12.13 -13.16 8.08
N MET A 157 11.72 -11.96 7.71
CA MET A 157 11.40 -10.91 8.67
C MET A 157 9.96 -10.44 8.47
N ARG A 158 9.32 -10.05 9.56
CA ARG A 158 7.96 -9.50 9.53
C ARG A 158 7.82 -8.27 10.41
N MET A 159 6.86 -7.42 10.08
CA MET A 159 6.47 -6.23 10.84
C MET A 159 4.96 -6.17 10.92
N ASP A 160 4.43 -6.00 12.12
CA ASP A 160 3.00 -5.78 12.37
C ASP A 160 2.57 -4.39 11.86
N LEU A 161 1.38 -4.31 11.28
CA LEU A 161 0.80 -3.09 10.74
C LEU A 161 -0.38 -2.57 11.60
N SER A 162 -0.60 -3.12 12.79
CA SER A 162 -1.68 -2.73 13.69
C SER A 162 -1.65 -1.26 14.05
N ASP A 163 -0.46 -0.72 14.36
CA ASP A 163 -0.29 0.70 14.71
C ASP A 163 -0.67 1.62 13.56
N ILE A 164 -0.29 1.26 12.32
CA ILE A 164 -0.65 2.02 11.12
C ILE A 164 -2.17 1.97 10.91
N ARG A 165 -2.79 0.80 11.06
CA ARG A 165 -4.24 0.62 10.94
C ARG A 165 -5.00 1.40 12.01
N GLN A 166 -4.51 1.39 13.25
CA GLN A 166 -5.13 2.13 14.34
C GLN A 166 -5.06 3.64 14.10
N ALA A 167 -3.89 4.15 13.71
CA ALA A 167 -3.72 5.57 13.40
C ALA A 167 -4.70 6.06 12.33
N MET A 168 -4.98 5.24 11.32
CA MET A 168 -5.95 5.56 10.26
C MET A 168 -7.39 5.59 10.77
N ILE A 169 -7.74 4.69 11.68
CA ILE A 169 -9.08 4.69 12.30
C ILE A 169 -9.24 5.98 13.11
N ASP A 170 -8.22 6.37 13.86
CA ASP A 170 -8.22 7.58 14.68
C ASP A 170 -8.29 8.85 13.81
N GLU A 171 -7.55 8.92 12.67
CA GLU A 171 -7.66 9.99 11.67
C GLU A 171 -9.09 10.09 11.11
N SER A 172 -9.71 8.97 10.76
CA SER A 172 -11.06 8.95 10.18
C SER A 172 -12.14 9.36 11.17
N ILE A 173 -11.93 9.16 12.46
CA ILE A 173 -12.84 9.59 13.54
C ILE A 173 -12.72 11.10 13.75
N SER A 174 -11.49 11.64 13.73
CA SER A 174 -11.24 13.07 13.94
C SER A 174 -11.80 13.94 12.80
N ASP A 175 -11.70 13.48 11.56
CA ASP A 175 -12.27 14.18 10.40
C ASP A 175 -13.82 14.12 10.36
N GLY A 176 -14.42 13.21 11.11
CA GLY A 176 -15.89 13.08 11.22
C GLY A 176 -16.53 14.01 12.25
N GLU A 177 -15.75 14.64 13.13
CA GLU A 177 -16.29 15.52 14.19
C GLU A 177 -16.40 17.00 13.77
N ASP A 178 -15.81 17.41 12.64
CA ASP A 178 -15.79 18.83 12.18
C ASP A 178 -16.89 19.21 11.15
N GLU A 179 -17.84 18.33 10.85
CA GLU A 179 -19.00 18.67 10.01
C GLU A 179 -20.30 18.78 10.79
N GLY A 180 -20.53 19.92 11.45
CA GLY A 180 -21.83 20.16 12.04
C GLY A 180 -22.02 21.47 12.78
N GLU A 181 -21.82 22.62 12.18
CA GLU A 181 -22.49 23.83 12.70
C GLU A 181 -24.02 23.65 12.55
N PRO A 182 -24.79 23.87 13.64
CA PRO A 182 -26.25 23.81 13.56
C PRO A 182 -26.77 25.02 12.80
N VAL A 183 -27.26 24.79 11.57
CA VAL A 183 -28.02 25.81 10.83
C VAL A 183 -29.25 26.17 11.66
N GLY A 184 -29.31 27.44 12.10
CA GLY A 184 -30.35 27.98 12.92
C GLY A 184 -31.74 27.80 12.31
N THR A 185 -32.65 27.21 13.07
CA THR A 185 -34.06 27.16 12.80
C THR A 185 -34.67 28.53 13.05
N MET A 186 -35.15 29.19 11.98
CA MET A 186 -36.10 30.31 12.12
C MET A 186 -37.40 29.78 12.70
N GLY A 187 -37.89 30.51 13.69
CA GLY A 187 -38.99 30.15 14.54
C GLY A 187 -40.34 30.10 13.84
N SER A 188 -41.22 29.31 14.42
CA SER A 188 -42.63 29.61 14.57
C SER A 188 -43.14 29.00 15.85
N LYS A 189 -43.95 29.77 16.52
CA LYS A 189 -44.52 29.64 17.83
C LYS A 189 -45.57 28.54 17.94
N ASP A 190 -45.78 28.15 19.25
CA ASP A 190 -46.97 27.63 19.90
C ASP A 190 -47.34 26.14 19.65
N GLU A 191 -47.40 25.31 20.62
CA GLU A 191 -48.29 24.96 21.67
C GLU A 191 -47.96 23.59 22.32
N GLU A 192 -48.13 23.57 23.60
CA GLU A 192 -48.25 22.53 24.62
C GLU A 192 -48.39 21.04 24.27
N GLY A 193 -47.67 20.23 25.05
CA GLY A 193 -48.25 19.04 25.66
C GLY A 193 -47.67 17.67 25.31
N ALA A 194 -47.19 17.00 26.31
CA ALA A 194 -47.08 15.56 26.52
C ALA A 194 -45.70 14.87 26.29
N GLU A 195 -45.21 14.37 27.43
CA GLU A 195 -44.10 13.44 27.60
C GLU A 195 -44.24 12.20 26.71
N SER A 196 -43.15 11.86 26.00
CA SER A 196 -42.89 10.48 25.67
C SER A 196 -41.38 10.27 25.42
N LYS A 197 -40.88 9.19 26.00
CA LYS A 197 -39.50 8.72 26.06
C LYS A 197 -38.86 8.69 24.67
N GLY A 198 -37.74 9.42 24.51
CA GLY A 198 -37.02 9.51 23.28
C GLY A 198 -36.24 8.24 22.91
N GLU A 199 -36.64 7.59 21.88
CA GLU A 199 -35.80 6.67 21.12
C GLU A 199 -34.69 7.46 20.41
N LYS A 200 -33.43 7.14 20.71
CA LYS A 200 -32.27 7.69 20.01
C LYS A 200 -32.28 7.18 18.57
N LYS A 201 -32.77 7.99 17.64
CA LYS A 201 -32.65 7.72 16.21
C LYS A 201 -31.20 7.84 15.77
N ARG A 202 -30.57 6.70 15.49
CA ARG A 202 -29.25 6.60 14.90
C ARG A 202 -29.35 7.03 13.43
N LYS A 203 -28.74 8.15 13.04
CA LYS A 203 -28.63 8.56 11.63
C LYS A 203 -27.69 7.58 10.91
N VAL A 204 -28.25 6.73 10.07
CA VAL A 204 -27.50 5.89 9.13
C VAL A 204 -27.26 6.71 7.87
N LYS A 205 -25.99 7.00 7.53
CA LYS A 205 -25.62 7.57 6.23
C LYS A 205 -25.90 6.50 5.17
N VAL A 206 -26.95 6.72 4.36
CA VAL A 206 -27.18 5.92 3.15
C VAL A 206 -26.28 6.47 2.06
N GLY A 207 -25.01 6.04 2.04
CA GLY A 207 -24.19 6.13 0.84
C GLY A 207 -24.73 5.12 -0.17
N ARG A 208 -24.92 5.53 -1.43
CA ARG A 208 -25.21 4.61 -2.54
C ARG A 208 -24.02 3.65 -2.70
N GLY A 209 -24.06 2.53 -2.00
CA GLY A 209 -23.25 1.37 -2.34
C GLY A 209 -23.83 0.78 -3.61
N LEU A 210 -23.10 0.88 -4.73
CA LEU A 210 -23.34 0.06 -5.90
C LEU A 210 -23.09 -1.39 -5.48
N GLY A 211 -24.13 -2.13 -5.20
CA GLY A 211 -24.04 -3.56 -4.97
C GLY A 211 -23.66 -4.26 -6.26
N VAL A 212 -22.89 -5.34 -6.15
CA VAL A 212 -22.47 -6.19 -7.29
C VAL A 212 -23.67 -6.68 -8.11
N GLY A 213 -24.88 -6.66 -7.55
CA GLY A 213 -26.14 -6.97 -8.23
C GLY A 213 -26.58 -5.97 -9.30
N ASP A 214 -26.07 -4.72 -9.26
CA ASP A 214 -26.42 -3.69 -10.23
C ASP A 214 -25.57 -3.77 -11.52
N LEU A 215 -24.59 -4.66 -11.57
CA LEU A 215 -23.70 -4.90 -12.72
C LEU A 215 -24.11 -6.14 -13.54
N VAL A 216 -25.16 -6.84 -13.18
CA VAL A 216 -25.64 -8.00 -13.94
C VAL A 216 -26.71 -7.52 -14.92
N GLU A 217 -26.35 -7.43 -16.21
CA GLU A 217 -27.33 -7.29 -17.30
C GLU A 217 -28.31 -8.47 -17.27
N ARG A 218 -29.57 -8.19 -16.97
CA ARG A 218 -30.65 -9.15 -17.14
C ARG A 218 -30.91 -9.32 -18.62
N ASN A 219 -30.41 -10.39 -19.19
CA ASN A 219 -30.89 -10.86 -20.48
C ASN A 219 -32.34 -11.38 -20.31
N GLU A 220 -33.29 -10.52 -20.61
CA GLU A 220 -34.64 -10.96 -20.90
C GLU A 220 -34.65 -11.60 -22.29
N SER A 221 -34.42 -12.90 -22.35
CA SER A 221 -34.77 -13.67 -23.54
C SER A 221 -36.07 -14.42 -23.29
N THR A 222 -37.13 -13.83 -23.82
CA THR A 222 -38.14 -14.48 -24.64
C THR A 222 -38.62 -15.87 -24.21
N GLN A 223 -39.76 -15.91 -23.59
CA GLN A 223 -40.70 -17.02 -23.84
C GLN A 223 -41.87 -16.50 -24.65
N ALA A 224 -41.94 -16.94 -25.89
CA ALA A 224 -43.10 -16.94 -26.70
C ALA A 224 -43.30 -18.32 -27.30
N ALA A 225 -44.50 -18.85 -27.16
CA ALA A 225 -45.17 -20.04 -27.72
C ALA A 225 -45.01 -21.34 -26.96
#